data_5ad26e4f955ac86f77465273f8b62034
#
_entry.id   5ad26e4f955ac86f77465273f8b62034
#
_cell.length_a   1.000
_cell.length_b   1.000
_cell.length_c   1.000
_cell.angle_alpha   90.00
_cell.angle_beta   90.00
_cell.angle_gamma   90.00
#
_symmetry.space_group_name_H-M   'P 1'
#
loop_
_entity.id
_entity.type
_entity.pdbx_description
1 polymer ?
#
loop_
_entity_poly.entity_id
_entity_poly.type
_entity_poly.pdbx_seq_one_letter_code
_entity_poly.pdbx_strand_id
1 'polypeptide(L)'
;MGVVAPFPIPEVIRDINAYTLGAQSVNPKIKTKIVWINTWFDSGKEHEAALALISQNADILSQVTNSPAVVKAAQEKGKFGFGWNSDMSKFAPKGHLAASVLYWEKIYTPVLQQVHNKIWKSGSTWYGVKEGAIDIA
;
A
#
# COMPACT_ATOMS: atom_id res chain seq x y z
N MET A 1 -4.67 10.68 9.32
CA MET A 1 -4.47 9.77 8.18
C MET A 1 -5.57 8.72 8.16
N GLY A 2 -6.02 8.31 6.99
CA GLY A 2 -7.01 7.25 6.79
C GLY A 2 -6.42 6.07 6.01
N VAL A 3 -6.79 4.85 6.36
CA VAL A 3 -6.35 3.63 5.66
C VAL A 3 -7.55 2.80 5.25
N VAL A 4 -7.65 2.49 3.96
CA VAL A 4 -8.57 1.50 3.43
C VAL A 4 -7.87 0.14 3.42
N ALA A 5 -8.42 -0.83 4.14
CA ALA A 5 -7.77 -2.10 4.37
C ALA A 5 -8.69 -3.30 4.06
N PRO A 6 -8.12 -4.43 3.55
CA PRO A 6 -8.94 -5.57 3.15
C PRO A 6 -9.42 -6.39 4.34
N PHE A 7 -8.51 -6.95 5.12
CA PHE A 7 -8.81 -7.87 6.23
C PHE A 7 -7.87 -7.61 7.41
N PRO A 8 -8.32 -7.80 8.67
CA PRO A 8 -7.49 -7.61 9.86
C PRO A 8 -6.54 -8.80 10.12
N ILE A 9 -5.72 -9.13 9.15
CA ILE A 9 -4.71 -10.19 9.25
C ILE A 9 -3.34 -9.62 9.62
N PRO A 10 -2.42 -10.41 10.19
CA PRO A 10 -1.14 -9.91 10.71
C PRO A 10 -0.30 -9.13 9.70
N GLU A 11 -0.29 -9.54 8.43
CA GLU A 11 0.40 -8.86 7.33
C GLU A 11 -0.13 -7.42 7.16
N VAL A 12 -1.43 -7.27 6.97
CA VAL A 12 -2.07 -5.97 6.76
C VAL A 12 -1.92 -5.04 7.98
N ILE A 13 -2.05 -5.60 9.18
CA ILE A 13 -1.86 -4.83 10.42
C ILE A 13 -0.41 -4.34 10.53
N ARG A 14 0.58 -5.14 10.15
CA ARG A 14 1.99 -4.74 10.12
C ARG A 14 2.23 -3.56 9.17
N ASP A 15 1.63 -3.59 7.98
CA ASP A 15 1.75 -2.52 7.00
C ASP A 15 1.13 -1.22 7.52
N ILE A 16 -0.07 -1.29 8.08
CA ILE A 16 -0.75 -0.14 8.70
C ILE A 16 0.09 0.45 9.84
N ASN A 17 0.66 -0.42 10.68
CA ASN A 17 1.53 0.01 11.78
C ASN A 17 2.80 0.68 11.26
N ALA A 18 3.42 0.16 10.20
CA ALA A 18 4.60 0.76 9.59
C ALA A 18 4.30 2.17 9.04
N TYR A 19 3.19 2.35 8.32
CA TYR A 19 2.72 3.66 7.87
C TYR A 19 2.48 4.61 9.04
N THR A 20 1.81 4.13 10.08
CA THR A 20 1.49 4.96 11.26
C THR A 20 2.75 5.39 11.99
N LEU A 21 3.67 4.46 12.26
CA LEU A 21 4.93 4.75 12.95
C LEU A 21 5.83 5.69 12.13
N GLY A 22 5.90 5.48 10.80
CA GLY A 22 6.61 6.38 9.91
C GLY A 22 6.06 7.81 9.96
N ALA A 23 4.75 7.98 9.89
CA ALA A 23 4.11 9.27 10.01
C ALA A 23 4.32 9.91 11.40
N GLN A 24 4.23 9.11 12.47
CA GLN A 24 4.43 9.59 13.85
C GLN A 24 5.89 9.94 14.16
N SER A 25 6.87 9.39 13.45
CA SER A 25 8.27 9.79 13.59
C SER A 25 8.51 11.25 13.22
N VAL A 26 7.66 11.81 12.33
CA VAL A 26 7.70 13.21 11.92
C VAL A 26 6.73 14.06 12.75
N ASN A 27 5.53 13.56 13.01
CA ASN A 27 4.53 14.23 13.83
C ASN A 27 3.84 13.25 14.77
N PRO A 28 4.24 13.20 16.06
CA PRO A 28 3.68 12.24 17.04
C PRO A 28 2.18 12.38 17.30
N LYS A 29 1.56 13.48 16.87
CA LYS A 29 0.11 13.72 17.04
C LYS A 29 -0.74 13.04 15.95
N ILE A 30 -0.12 12.47 14.93
CA ILE A 30 -0.85 11.77 13.85
C ILE A 30 -1.61 10.58 14.42
N LYS A 31 -2.88 10.48 14.01
CA LYS A 31 -3.75 9.34 14.31
C LYS A 31 -4.16 8.67 12.99
N THR A 32 -4.21 7.36 13.01
CA THR A 32 -4.67 6.55 11.87
C THR A 32 -6.07 6.03 12.15
N LYS A 33 -6.97 6.24 11.18
CA LYS A 33 -8.32 5.64 11.14
C LYS A 33 -8.32 4.58 10.05
N ILE A 34 -9.04 3.48 10.27
CA ILE A 34 -9.08 2.34 9.36
C ILE A 34 -10.52 2.04 9.01
N VAL A 35 -10.77 1.78 7.72
CA VAL A 35 -12.02 1.16 7.25
C VAL A 35 -11.69 -0.18 6.62
N TRP A 36 -12.27 -1.25 7.16
CA TRP A 36 -12.15 -2.61 6.68
C TRP A 36 -13.23 -2.90 5.65
N ILE A 37 -12.85 -3.32 4.44
CA ILE A 37 -13.80 -3.55 3.34
C ILE A 37 -14.06 -5.03 3.04
N ASN A 38 -13.35 -5.93 3.72
CA ASN A 38 -13.48 -7.39 3.61
C ASN A 38 -13.30 -7.94 2.18
N THR A 39 -12.42 -7.30 1.40
CA THR A 39 -12.01 -7.75 0.06
C THR A 39 -10.65 -7.15 -0.29
N TRP A 40 -9.87 -7.84 -1.14
CA TRP A 40 -8.60 -7.34 -1.66
C TRP A 40 -8.77 -6.36 -2.81
N PHE A 41 -9.87 -6.47 -3.54
CA PHE A 41 -10.14 -5.66 -4.73
C PHE A 41 -11.65 -5.45 -4.88
N ASP A 42 -12.09 -4.22 -4.76
CA ASP A 42 -13.43 -3.76 -5.08
C ASP A 42 -13.39 -2.23 -5.17
N SER A 43 -13.28 -1.70 -6.39
CA SER A 43 -13.10 -0.26 -6.61
C SER A 43 -14.26 0.59 -6.07
N GLY A 44 -15.48 0.04 -6.03
CA GLY A 44 -16.64 0.72 -5.44
C GLY A 44 -16.52 0.85 -3.93
N LYS A 45 -16.28 -0.27 -3.23
CA LYS A 45 -16.08 -0.27 -1.77
C LYS A 45 -14.85 0.53 -1.35
N GLU A 46 -13.75 0.44 -2.11
CA GLU A 46 -12.54 1.21 -1.85
C GLU A 46 -12.80 2.73 -1.95
N HIS A 47 -13.54 3.16 -2.97
CA HIS A 47 -13.94 4.56 -3.14
C HIS A 47 -14.84 5.04 -2.00
N GLU A 48 -15.89 4.29 -1.66
CA GLU A 48 -16.80 4.62 -0.57
C GLU A 48 -16.08 4.70 0.79
N ALA A 49 -15.18 3.74 1.07
CA ALA A 49 -14.36 3.73 2.28
C ALA A 49 -13.44 4.95 2.35
N ALA A 50 -12.84 5.35 1.22
CA ALA A 50 -12.03 6.56 1.14
C ALA A 50 -12.85 7.82 1.44
N LEU A 51 -14.05 7.95 0.87
CA LEU A 51 -14.96 9.07 1.16
C LEU A 51 -15.38 9.09 2.63
N ALA A 52 -15.66 7.93 3.23
CA ALA A 52 -16.00 7.83 4.65
C ALA A 52 -14.85 8.29 5.55
N LEU A 53 -13.60 7.97 5.22
CA LEU A 53 -12.43 8.45 5.94
C LEU A 53 -12.24 9.96 5.79
N ILE A 54 -12.43 10.49 4.59
CA ILE A 54 -12.35 11.95 4.33
C ILE A 54 -13.41 12.70 5.13
N SER A 55 -14.65 12.19 5.18
CA SER A 55 -15.73 12.79 5.97
C SER A 55 -15.43 12.82 7.47
N GLN A 56 -14.56 11.94 7.93
CA GLN A 56 -14.03 11.90 9.28
C GLN A 56 -12.73 12.71 9.47
N ASN A 57 -12.45 13.65 8.57
CA ASN A 57 -11.29 14.54 8.57
C ASN A 57 -9.94 13.84 8.31
N ALA A 58 -9.90 12.73 7.57
CA ALA A 58 -8.66 12.24 7.02
C ALA A 58 -8.23 13.16 5.86
N ASP A 59 -7.03 13.67 5.91
CA ASP A 59 -6.40 14.56 4.93
C ASP A 59 -5.41 13.83 4.01
N ILE A 60 -4.85 12.73 4.50
CA ILE A 60 -3.98 11.82 3.76
C ILE A 60 -4.57 10.41 3.84
N LEU A 61 -4.71 9.78 2.69
CA LEU A 61 -5.20 8.39 2.58
C LEU A 61 -4.07 7.43 2.21
N SER A 62 -4.16 6.22 2.71
CA SER A 62 -3.35 5.08 2.29
C SER A 62 -4.26 3.88 2.08
N GLN A 63 -3.77 2.88 1.41
CA GLN A 63 -4.51 1.65 1.13
C GLN A 63 -3.61 0.42 1.24
N VAL A 64 -4.21 -0.71 1.56
CA VAL A 64 -3.62 -2.05 1.43
C VAL A 64 -4.48 -2.88 0.47
N THR A 65 -5.27 -2.22 -0.34
CA THR A 65 -6.15 -2.77 -1.38
C THR A 65 -5.59 -2.47 -2.76
N ASN A 66 -6.07 -3.15 -3.79
CA ASN A 66 -5.35 -3.25 -5.06
C ASN A 66 -5.89 -2.40 -6.20
N SER A 67 -6.96 -1.61 -6.00
CA SER A 67 -7.43 -0.68 -7.04
C SER A 67 -6.91 0.75 -6.82
N PRO A 68 -6.89 1.60 -7.86
CA PRO A 68 -6.52 3.00 -7.70
C PRO A 68 -7.67 3.89 -7.15
N ALA A 69 -8.77 3.29 -6.66
CA ALA A 69 -9.96 4.06 -6.28
C ALA A 69 -9.70 4.99 -5.09
N VAL A 70 -8.86 4.58 -4.15
CA VAL A 70 -8.54 5.39 -2.95
C VAL A 70 -7.77 6.66 -3.31
N VAL A 71 -6.73 6.57 -4.13
CA VAL A 71 -5.97 7.76 -4.56
C VAL A 71 -6.79 8.67 -5.46
N LYS A 72 -7.69 8.10 -6.29
CA LYS A 72 -8.65 8.89 -7.08
C LYS A 72 -9.61 9.67 -6.17
N ALA A 73 -10.25 9.00 -5.22
CA ALA A 73 -11.17 9.63 -4.26
C ALA A 73 -10.47 10.73 -3.44
N ALA A 74 -9.22 10.51 -3.03
CA ALA A 74 -8.42 11.53 -2.36
C ALA A 74 -8.28 12.77 -3.24
N GLN A 75 -7.83 12.61 -4.49
CA GLN A 75 -7.67 13.72 -5.43
C GLN A 75 -8.98 14.45 -5.74
N GLU A 76 -10.08 13.72 -5.97
CA GLU A 76 -11.41 14.29 -6.22
C GLU A 76 -11.88 15.22 -5.10
N LYS A 77 -11.47 14.94 -3.87
CA LYS A 77 -11.78 15.74 -2.68
C LYS A 77 -10.68 16.72 -2.28
N GLY A 78 -9.69 16.97 -3.14
CA GLY A 78 -8.57 17.86 -2.85
C GLY A 78 -7.70 17.37 -1.69
N LYS A 79 -7.62 16.06 -1.49
CA LYS A 79 -6.79 15.36 -0.51
C LYS A 79 -5.66 14.64 -1.21
N PHE A 80 -4.78 14.03 -0.42
CA PHE A 80 -3.62 13.31 -0.90
C PHE A 80 -3.70 11.82 -0.56
N GLY A 81 -3.01 10.99 -1.36
CA GLY A 81 -3.03 9.55 -1.15
C GLY A 81 -1.71 8.87 -1.52
N PHE A 82 -1.45 7.77 -0.84
CA PHE A 82 -0.39 6.84 -1.18
C PHE A 82 -0.95 5.67 -1.99
N GLY A 83 -0.23 5.30 -3.07
CA GLY A 83 -0.49 4.10 -3.85
C GLY A 83 0.02 2.84 -3.16
N TRP A 84 -0.37 1.68 -3.69
CA TRP A 84 -0.03 0.37 -3.16
C TRP A 84 0.44 -0.58 -4.25
N ASN A 85 1.54 -1.30 -4.01
CA ASN A 85 2.15 -2.32 -4.86
C ASN A 85 2.63 -1.87 -6.24
N SER A 86 2.19 -0.73 -6.73
CA SER A 86 2.58 -0.17 -8.03
C SER A 86 2.48 1.34 -8.02
N ASP A 87 3.18 2.00 -8.95
CA ASP A 87 3.02 3.43 -9.17
C ASP A 87 1.61 3.75 -9.66
N MET A 88 0.86 4.48 -8.84
CA MET A 88 -0.50 4.92 -9.13
C MET A 88 -0.59 6.40 -9.54
N SER A 89 0.53 7.08 -9.76
CA SER A 89 0.59 8.52 -10.10
C SER A 89 -0.26 8.89 -11.30
N LYS A 90 -0.33 8.05 -12.33
CA LYS A 90 -1.16 8.27 -13.52
C LYS A 90 -2.67 8.34 -13.25
N PHE A 91 -3.13 7.76 -12.13
CA PHE A 91 -4.55 7.74 -11.74
C PHE A 91 -4.96 8.95 -10.91
N ALA A 92 -4.00 9.58 -10.23
CA ALA A 92 -4.21 10.75 -9.39
C ALA A 92 -3.01 11.71 -9.44
N PRO A 93 -2.71 12.30 -10.61
CA PRO A 93 -1.46 13.04 -10.83
C PRO A 93 -1.29 14.29 -9.96
N LYS A 94 -2.36 14.77 -9.33
CA LYS A 94 -2.34 15.94 -8.43
C LYS A 94 -2.50 15.57 -6.96
N GLY A 95 -2.88 14.32 -6.65
CA GLY A 95 -3.17 13.86 -5.30
C GLY A 95 -2.29 12.69 -4.85
N HIS A 96 -1.55 12.06 -5.76
CA HIS A 96 -0.63 10.97 -5.43
C HIS A 96 0.65 11.52 -4.81
N LEU A 97 1.02 11.02 -3.64
CA LEU A 97 2.25 11.42 -2.94
C LEU A 97 3.41 10.50 -3.28
N ALA A 98 3.20 9.22 -3.15
CA ALA A 98 4.16 8.16 -3.43
C ALA A 98 3.42 6.81 -3.43
N ALA A 99 4.08 5.74 -3.83
CA ALA A 99 3.60 4.37 -3.72
C ALA A 99 4.72 3.44 -3.26
N SER A 100 4.39 2.44 -2.45
CA SER A 100 5.26 1.28 -2.32
C SER A 100 5.15 0.45 -3.60
N VAL A 101 6.27 0.14 -4.23
CA VAL A 101 6.32 -0.62 -5.49
C VAL A 101 7.01 -1.94 -5.25
N LEU A 102 6.43 -3.03 -5.75
CA LEU A 102 7.01 -4.37 -5.70
C LEU A 102 7.57 -4.77 -7.06
N TYR A 103 8.84 -5.13 -7.08
CA TYR A 103 9.55 -5.62 -8.27
C TYR A 103 9.66 -7.14 -8.22
N TRP A 104 8.60 -7.82 -8.63
CA TRP A 104 8.49 -9.29 -8.58
C TRP A 104 9.55 -10.03 -9.36
N GLU A 105 10.08 -9.42 -10.44
CA GLU A 105 11.17 -9.99 -11.23
C GLU A 105 12.46 -10.16 -10.42
N LYS A 106 12.68 -9.34 -9.39
CA LYS A 106 13.82 -9.46 -8.47
C LYS A 106 13.72 -10.69 -7.58
N ILE A 107 12.52 -11.21 -7.40
CA ILE A 107 12.24 -12.39 -6.58
C ILE A 107 12.15 -13.63 -7.46
N TYR A 108 11.34 -13.61 -8.49
CA TYR A 108 11.06 -14.79 -9.29
C TYR A 108 12.21 -15.22 -10.19
N THR A 109 12.91 -14.27 -10.82
CA THR A 109 14.01 -14.59 -11.74
C THR A 109 15.14 -15.38 -11.05
N PRO A 110 15.68 -14.98 -9.89
CA PRO A 110 16.68 -15.77 -9.19
C PRO A 110 16.20 -17.16 -8.77
N VAL A 111 14.95 -17.29 -8.34
CA VAL A 111 14.37 -18.60 -7.96
C VAL A 111 14.29 -19.52 -9.18
N LEU A 112 13.81 -19.02 -10.31
CA LEU A 112 13.76 -19.80 -11.55
C LEU A 112 15.14 -20.25 -12.03
N GLN A 113 16.16 -19.38 -11.91
CA GLN A 113 17.54 -19.73 -12.23
C GLN A 113 18.09 -20.83 -11.31
N GLN A 114 17.80 -20.75 -9.99
CA GLN A 114 18.20 -21.79 -9.04
C GLN A 114 17.52 -23.13 -9.36
N VAL A 115 16.23 -23.13 -9.70
CA VAL A 115 15.51 -24.33 -10.12
C VAL A 115 16.12 -24.92 -11.41
N HIS A 116 16.37 -24.09 -12.42
CA HIS A 116 17.03 -24.52 -13.67
C HIS A 116 18.37 -25.16 -13.41
N ASN A 117 19.18 -24.56 -12.54
CA ASN A 117 20.52 -25.04 -12.17
C ASN A 117 20.50 -26.21 -11.15
N LYS A 118 19.31 -26.69 -10.75
CA LYS A 118 19.12 -27.79 -9.76
C LYS A 118 19.76 -27.52 -8.38
N ILE A 119 19.89 -26.25 -8.00
CA ILE A 119 20.45 -25.82 -6.71
C ILE A 119 19.43 -25.18 -5.78
N TRP A 120 18.17 -25.03 -6.24
CA TRP A 120 17.10 -24.48 -5.44
C TRP A 120 16.82 -25.33 -4.19
N LYS A 121 16.64 -24.66 -3.07
CA LYS A 121 16.23 -25.28 -1.80
C LYS A 121 14.98 -24.58 -1.28
N SER A 122 14.04 -25.34 -0.75
CA SER A 122 12.86 -24.79 -0.06
C SER A 122 13.28 -24.03 1.19
N GLY A 123 12.61 -22.91 1.45
CA GLY A 123 12.88 -22.08 2.62
C GLY A 123 12.10 -20.77 2.57
N SER A 124 12.15 -20.02 3.67
CA SER A 124 11.62 -18.65 3.73
C SER A 124 12.71 -17.67 3.30
N THR A 125 12.33 -16.74 2.43
CA THR A 125 13.20 -15.63 1.98
C THR A 125 12.54 -14.30 2.32
N TRP A 126 13.34 -13.35 2.77
CA TRP A 126 12.88 -12.01 3.07
C TRP A 126 13.62 -11.02 2.18
N TYR A 127 12.90 -10.44 1.23
CA TYR A 127 13.43 -9.42 0.33
C TYR A 127 12.86 -8.06 0.70
N GLY A 128 13.68 -7.01 0.61
CA GLY A 128 13.30 -5.65 0.93
C GLY A 128 13.92 -4.65 -0.04
N VAL A 129 14.05 -3.42 0.43
CA VAL A 129 14.67 -2.31 -0.33
C VAL A 129 16.12 -2.61 -0.66
N LYS A 130 16.87 -3.22 0.27
CA LYS A 130 18.27 -3.57 0.09
C LYS A 130 18.50 -4.51 -1.11
N GLU A 131 17.58 -5.45 -1.32
CA GLU A 131 17.63 -6.41 -2.43
C GLU A 131 17.01 -5.84 -3.71
N GLY A 132 16.48 -4.62 -3.68
CA GLY A 132 15.80 -3.97 -4.79
C GLY A 132 14.43 -4.58 -5.14
N ALA A 133 13.85 -5.36 -4.22
CA ALA A 133 12.54 -5.99 -4.42
C ALA A 133 11.38 -5.06 -4.08
N ILE A 134 11.63 -4.03 -3.26
CA ILE A 134 10.66 -2.99 -2.86
C ILE A 134 11.34 -1.64 -3.04
N ASP A 135 10.58 -0.66 -3.54
CA ASP A 135 11.02 0.74 -3.62
C ASP A 135 9.83 1.69 -3.44
N ILE A 136 10.10 2.98 -3.47
CA ILE A 136 9.09 4.05 -3.41
C ILE A 136 9.09 4.78 -4.75
N ALA A 137 7.92 4.86 -5.38
CA ALA A 137 7.68 5.63 -6.60
C ALA A 137 6.92 6.94 -6.28
#